data_9558e27ee3dde84fe49309550c8aca94
#
_entry.id   9558e27ee3dde84fe49309550c8aca94
#
_cell.length_a   1.000
_cell.length_b   1.000
_cell.length_c   1.000
_cell.angle_alpha   90.00
_cell.angle_beta   90.00
_cell.angle_gamma   90.00
#
_symmetry.space_group_name_H-M   'P 1'
#
loop_
_entity.id
_entity.type
_entity.pdbx_description
1 polymer ?
#
loop_
_entity_poly.entity_id
_entity_poly.type
_entity_poly.pdbx_seq_one_letter_code
_entity_poly.pdbx_strand_id
1 'polypeptide(L)'
;MYLSETYEKKWQPVLEHPDLPKIGDSYRRAVTATILENQERAQKEDAAFMTEAAPTNATGSGVSNWDPILISLVRRAMPNLIAYDIAGVQPMTGPTGLIFAMRSRYTSATGNEALFDEADTDFS
;
A
#
# COMPACT_ATOMS: atom_id res chain seq x y z
N MET A 1 7.28 -9.00 -1.45
CA MET A 1 8.05 -8.95 -0.20
C MET A 1 9.26 -8.04 -0.30
N TYR A 2 10.12 -8.25 -1.26
CA TYR A 2 11.34 -7.43 -1.42
C TYR A 2 11.10 -5.96 -1.79
N LEU A 3 10.04 -5.65 -2.52
CA LEU A 3 9.68 -4.27 -2.90
C LEU A 3 9.25 -3.44 -1.70
N SER A 4 8.53 -4.01 -0.75
CA SER A 4 8.09 -3.30 0.45
C SER A 4 9.26 -2.89 1.35
N GLU A 5 10.27 -3.73 1.51
CA GLU A 5 11.48 -3.41 2.29
C GLU A 5 12.28 -2.27 1.66
N THR A 6 12.37 -2.24 0.33
CA THR A 6 13.04 -1.16 -0.40
C THR A 6 12.30 0.16 -0.20
N TYR A 7 10.98 0.14 -0.28
CA TYR A 7 10.16 1.33 -0.05
C TYR A 7 10.19 1.79 1.40
N GLU A 8 10.18 0.88 2.36
CA GLU A 8 10.34 1.23 3.77
C GLU A 8 11.67 1.94 4.06
N LYS A 9 12.77 1.46 3.48
CA LYS A 9 14.09 2.10 3.62
C LYS A 9 14.11 3.49 3.01
N LYS A 10 13.54 3.64 1.84
CA LYS A 10 13.45 4.94 1.15
C LYS A 10 12.65 5.96 1.95
N TRP A 11 11.51 5.54 2.49
CA TRP A 11 10.57 6.40 3.19
C TRP A 11 10.77 6.42 4.71
N GLN A 12 11.82 5.77 5.22
CA GLN A 12 12.11 5.72 6.66
C GLN A 12 12.11 7.09 7.34
N PRO A 13 12.71 8.16 6.79
CA PRO A 13 12.68 9.48 7.42
C PRO A 13 11.27 10.05 7.61
N VAL A 14 10.35 9.72 6.72
CA VAL A 14 8.95 10.15 6.80
C VAL A 14 8.15 9.24 7.74
N LEU A 15 8.40 7.93 7.68
CA LEU A 15 7.71 6.96 8.52
C LEU A 15 8.05 7.10 10.00
N GLU A 16 9.29 7.47 10.31
CA GLU A 16 9.82 7.61 11.68
C GLU A 16 10.00 9.07 12.13
N HIS A 17 9.33 10.00 11.47
CA HIS A 17 9.43 11.41 11.83
C HIS A 17 9.00 11.64 13.29
N PRO A 18 9.77 12.37 14.11
CA PRO A 18 9.51 12.54 15.55
C PRO A 18 8.21 13.28 15.85
N ASP A 19 7.76 14.16 14.98
CA ASP A 19 6.53 14.93 15.16
C ASP A 19 5.25 14.16 14.77
N LEU A 20 5.38 12.95 14.33
CA LEU A 20 4.25 12.10 13.90
C LEU A 20 4.09 10.90 14.82
N PRO A 21 2.85 10.40 15.02
CA PRO A 21 2.62 9.19 15.78
C PRO A 21 3.37 8.00 15.18
N LYS A 22 3.99 7.19 16.04
CA LYS A 22 4.68 5.98 15.60
C LYS A 22 3.69 4.96 15.05
N ILE A 23 4.06 4.34 13.94
CA ILE A 23 3.32 3.20 13.38
C ILE A 23 3.85 1.94 14.07
N GLY A 24 3.04 1.34 14.95
CA GLY A 24 3.46 0.17 15.73
C GLY A 24 3.40 -1.14 14.93
N ASP A 25 2.55 -1.21 13.92
CA ASP A 25 2.34 -2.39 13.11
C ASP A 25 3.23 -2.36 11.86
N SER A 26 4.04 -3.41 11.68
CA SER A 26 4.93 -3.54 10.53
C SER A 26 4.16 -3.62 9.20
N TYR A 27 2.99 -4.25 9.21
CA TYR A 27 2.16 -4.35 8.01
C TYR A 27 1.60 -2.99 7.58
N ARG A 28 1.06 -2.21 8.52
CA ARG A 28 0.59 -0.84 8.26
C ARG A 28 1.71 0.05 7.76
N ARG A 29 2.91 -0.15 8.29
CA ARG A 29 4.12 0.56 7.87
C ARG A 29 4.49 0.24 6.41
N ALA A 30 4.51 -1.03 6.03
CA ALA A 30 4.78 -1.47 4.68
C ALA A 30 3.76 -0.95 3.67
N VAL A 31 2.47 -1.01 4.02
CA VAL A 31 1.38 -0.46 3.19
C VAL A 31 1.54 1.05 3.01
N THR A 32 1.81 1.78 4.09
CA THR A 32 2.01 3.24 4.03
C THR A 32 3.21 3.59 3.14
N ALA A 33 4.32 2.87 3.25
CA ALA A 33 5.49 3.09 2.40
C ALA A 33 5.18 2.88 0.91
N THR A 34 4.41 1.84 0.58
CA THR A 34 4.00 1.57 -0.81
C THR A 34 3.07 2.66 -1.35
N ILE A 35 2.14 3.14 -0.54
CA ILE A 35 1.24 4.23 -0.94
C ILE A 35 1.99 5.54 -1.14
N LEU A 36 2.96 5.85 -0.28
CA LEU A 36 3.82 7.02 -0.44
C LEU A 36 4.63 6.95 -1.75
N GLU A 37 5.14 5.78 -2.10
CA GLU A 37 5.84 5.57 -3.38
C GLU A 37 4.90 5.74 -4.58
N ASN A 38 3.69 5.23 -4.49
CA ASN A 38 2.68 5.43 -5.54
C ASN A 38 2.33 6.90 -5.70
N GLN A 39 2.23 7.65 -4.59
CA GLN A 39 1.95 9.08 -4.61
C GLN A 39 3.09 9.87 -5.23
N GLU A 40 4.33 9.56 -4.89
CA GLU A 40 5.50 10.19 -5.51
C GLU A 40 5.54 9.95 -7.03
N ARG A 41 5.25 8.71 -7.45
CA ARG A 41 5.20 8.37 -8.86
C ARG A 41 4.11 9.14 -9.60
N ALA A 42 2.91 9.22 -9.05
CA ALA A 42 1.81 9.98 -9.63
C ALA A 42 2.16 11.47 -9.76
N GLN A 43 2.78 12.06 -8.75
CA GLN A 43 3.23 13.46 -8.81
C GLN A 43 4.29 13.70 -9.88
N LYS A 44 5.20 12.74 -10.08
CA LYS A 44 6.20 12.84 -11.15
C LYS A 44 5.58 12.73 -12.55
N GLU A 45 4.60 11.85 -12.72
CA GLU A 45 3.86 11.71 -13.99
C GLU A 45 3.06 12.97 -14.30
N ASP A 46 2.36 13.54 -13.33
CA ASP A 46 1.60 14.79 -13.47
C ASP A 46 2.53 15.98 -13.80
N ALA A 47 3.68 16.07 -13.11
CA ALA A 47 4.66 17.10 -13.36
C ALA A 47 5.29 16.99 -14.77
N ALA A 48 5.57 15.77 -15.24
CA ALA A 48 6.08 15.54 -16.59
C ALA A 48 5.05 15.97 -17.65
N PHE A 49 3.76 15.71 -17.41
CA PHE A 49 2.68 16.15 -18.31
C PHE A 49 2.55 17.68 -18.37
N MET A 50 2.75 18.36 -17.24
CA MET A 50 2.66 19.82 -17.17
C MET A 50 3.86 20.52 -17.79
N THR A 51 5.05 19.90 -17.82
CA THR A 51 6.26 20.49 -18.42
C THR A 51 6.28 20.49 -19.95
N GLU A 52 5.49 19.65 -20.60
CA GLU A 52 5.32 19.69 -22.07
C GLU A 52 4.51 20.91 -22.54
N ALA A 53 3.77 21.57 -21.66
CA ALA A 53 2.80 22.63 -22.03
C ALA A 53 3.13 24.03 -21.48
N ALA A 54 4.18 24.24 -20.69
CA ALA A 54 4.44 25.52 -20.02
C ALA A 54 5.87 26.02 -20.19
N PRO A 55 6.09 27.33 -20.42
CA PRO A 55 7.42 27.92 -20.40
C PRO A 55 8.02 27.83 -18.99
N THR A 56 9.23 27.36 -18.93
CA THR A 56 10.02 27.08 -17.75
C THR A 56 10.19 28.30 -16.84
N ASN A 57 9.42 28.36 -15.77
CA ASN A 57 9.80 29.05 -14.57
C ASN A 57 10.30 28.01 -13.56
N ALA A 58 11.53 27.57 -13.75
CA ALA A 58 12.09 26.47 -12.99
C ALA A 58 12.54 26.95 -11.60
N THR A 59 11.74 26.74 -10.61
CA THR A 59 12.22 26.61 -9.24
C THR A 59 12.88 25.23 -9.10
N GLY A 60 14.19 25.24 -9.01
CA GLY A 60 15.12 24.14 -8.76
C GLY A 60 14.62 22.69 -8.92
N SER A 61 15.26 21.92 -9.75
CA SER A 61 14.91 20.54 -10.17
C SER A 61 14.75 19.48 -9.06
N GLY A 62 14.95 19.83 -7.80
CA GLY A 62 14.79 18.90 -6.67
C GLY A 62 13.51 19.10 -5.84
N VAL A 63 12.82 20.22 -5.96
CA VAL A 63 11.69 20.60 -5.09
C VAL A 63 10.37 20.72 -5.87
N SER A 64 10.42 20.91 -7.18
CA SER A 64 9.26 21.15 -8.03
C SER A 64 8.32 19.95 -8.20
N ASN A 65 8.78 18.75 -7.86
CA ASN A 65 8.02 17.50 -8.05
C ASN A 65 7.45 16.91 -6.76
N TRP A 66 7.61 17.60 -5.65
CA TRP A 66 7.13 17.13 -4.34
C TRP A 66 6.09 18.06 -3.78
N ASP A 67 4.93 17.50 -3.44
CA ASP A 67 3.95 18.18 -2.60
C ASP A 67 4.11 17.68 -1.15
N PRO A 68 4.81 18.41 -0.28
CA PRO A 68 5.05 17.99 1.10
C PRO A 68 3.78 17.94 1.92
N ILE A 69 2.77 18.72 1.59
CA ILE A 69 1.47 18.73 2.26
C ILE A 69 0.74 17.42 1.99
N LEU A 70 0.71 16.98 0.73
CA LEU A 70 0.05 15.74 0.32
C LEU A 70 0.74 14.51 0.93
N ILE A 71 2.06 14.46 0.91
CA ILE A 71 2.84 13.40 1.55
C ILE A 71 2.57 13.33 3.06
N SER A 72 2.53 14.48 3.74
CA SER A 72 2.20 14.55 5.16
C SER A 72 0.79 14.06 5.46
N LEU A 73 -0.19 14.43 4.65
CA LEU A 73 -1.58 13.99 4.79
C LEU A 73 -1.71 12.47 4.62
N VAL A 74 -1.08 11.90 3.59
CA VAL A 74 -1.08 10.46 3.36
C VAL A 74 -0.43 9.72 4.53
N ARG A 75 0.73 10.19 5.01
CA ARG A 75 1.42 9.58 6.16
C ARG A 75 0.58 9.59 7.43
N ARG A 76 -0.20 10.63 7.66
CA ARG A 76 -1.07 10.75 8.85
C ARG A 76 -2.35 9.94 8.73
N ALA A 77 -2.95 9.87 7.54
CA ALA A 77 -4.23 9.24 7.33
C ALA A 77 -4.11 7.71 7.17
N MET A 78 -3.15 7.22 6.41
CA MET A 78 -3.08 5.80 6.03
C MET A 78 -2.95 4.82 7.20
N PRO A 79 -2.11 5.03 8.22
CA PRO A 79 -2.00 4.08 9.33
C PRO A 79 -3.24 4.00 10.22
N ASN A 80 -4.12 4.99 10.17
CA ASN A 80 -5.29 5.11 11.03
C ASN A 80 -6.61 4.71 10.37
N LEU A 81 -6.56 4.10 9.19
CA LEU A 81 -7.77 3.65 8.50
C LEU A 81 -8.45 2.51 9.25
N ILE A 82 -9.76 2.61 9.43
CA ILE A 82 -10.59 1.55 10.01
C ILE A 82 -10.57 0.26 9.16
N ALA A 83 -10.24 0.36 7.90
CA ALA A 83 -10.14 -0.78 6.99
C ALA A 83 -9.20 -1.87 7.48
N TYR A 84 -8.14 -1.54 8.20
CA TYR A 84 -7.23 -2.52 8.80
C TYR A 84 -7.89 -3.39 9.87
N ASP A 85 -8.92 -2.88 10.55
CA ASP A 85 -9.60 -3.58 11.63
C ASP A 85 -10.74 -4.46 11.12
N ILE A 86 -11.37 -4.10 9.99
CA ILE A 86 -12.56 -4.78 9.48
C ILE A 86 -12.34 -5.59 8.21
N ALA A 87 -11.23 -5.41 7.52
CA ALA A 87 -10.94 -6.06 6.24
C ALA A 87 -9.45 -6.35 6.08
N GLY A 88 -9.12 -7.21 5.13
CA GLY A 88 -7.74 -7.35 4.63
C GLY A 88 -7.38 -6.16 3.75
N VAL A 89 -6.30 -5.47 4.07
CA VAL A 89 -5.79 -4.33 3.29
C VAL A 89 -4.49 -4.73 2.63
N GLN A 90 -4.39 -4.51 1.32
CA GLN A 90 -3.17 -4.74 0.55
C GLN A 90 -2.85 -3.51 -0.31
N PRO A 91 -1.57 -3.12 -0.43
CA PRO A 91 -1.19 -2.01 -1.28
C PRO A 91 -1.26 -2.42 -2.75
N MET A 92 -1.78 -1.52 -3.59
CA MET A 92 -1.81 -1.71 -5.03
C MET A 92 -0.72 -0.87 -5.69
N THR A 93 0.00 -1.45 -6.65
CA THR A 93 1.01 -0.75 -7.45
C THR A 93 0.47 -0.31 -8.82
N GLY A 94 -0.75 -0.69 -9.16
CA GLY A 94 -1.43 -0.35 -10.40
C GLY A 94 -2.95 -0.28 -10.21
N PRO A 95 -3.73 0.04 -11.25
CA PRO A 95 -5.18 0.20 -11.17
C PRO A 95 -5.94 -1.12 -11.00
N THR A 96 -5.27 -2.25 -11.22
CA THR A 96 -5.84 -3.59 -11.12
C THR A 96 -4.96 -4.50 -10.27
N GLY A 97 -5.58 -5.48 -9.63
CA GLY A 97 -4.90 -6.50 -8.83
C GLY A 97 -5.59 -7.85 -8.92
N LEU A 98 -4.89 -8.89 -8.47
CA LEU A 98 -5.42 -10.24 -8.38
C LEU A 98 -5.67 -10.60 -6.91
N ILE A 99 -6.83 -11.17 -6.64
CA ILE A 99 -7.19 -11.73 -5.35
C ILE A 99 -7.20 -13.24 -5.47
N PHE A 100 -6.45 -13.90 -4.59
CA PHE A 100 -6.40 -15.35 -4.53
C PHE A 100 -7.15 -15.83 -3.29
N ALA A 101 -8.06 -16.79 -3.47
CA ALA A 101 -8.73 -17.49 -2.42
C ALA A 101 -8.49 -18.99 -2.55
N MET A 102 -8.06 -19.62 -1.46
CA MET A 102 -7.87 -21.07 -1.39
C MET A 102 -8.93 -21.66 -0.45
N ARG A 103 -9.56 -22.71 -0.91
CA ARG A 103 -10.55 -23.46 -0.11
C ARG A 103 -10.15 -24.92 -0.05
N SER A 104 -10.05 -25.43 1.16
CA SER A 104 -9.83 -26.86 1.38
C SER A 104 -11.14 -27.61 1.18
N ARG A 105 -11.10 -28.67 0.39
CA ARG A 105 -12.27 -29.50 0.09
C ARG A 105 -11.93 -30.98 0.26
N TYR A 106 -12.95 -31.77 0.62
CA TYR A 106 -12.83 -33.22 0.68
C TYR A 106 -12.83 -33.82 -0.72
N THR A 107 -12.05 -34.82 -0.94
CA THR A 107 -11.98 -35.70 -2.12
C THR A 107 -11.74 -35.05 -3.49
N SER A 108 -12.38 -33.94 -3.81
CA SER A 108 -12.27 -33.32 -5.15
C SER A 108 -12.48 -31.80 -5.11
N ALA A 109 -12.12 -31.11 -6.19
CA ALA A 109 -12.31 -29.67 -6.33
C ALA A 109 -13.77 -29.21 -6.26
N THR A 110 -14.72 -30.10 -6.44
CA THR A 110 -16.18 -29.84 -6.34
C THR A 110 -16.80 -30.40 -5.07
N GLY A 111 -16.02 -31.03 -4.20
CA GLY A 111 -16.49 -31.62 -2.95
C GLY A 111 -16.89 -30.58 -1.89
N ASN A 112 -17.41 -31.06 -0.76
CA ASN A 112 -17.77 -30.21 0.38
C ASN A 112 -16.54 -29.52 0.97
N GLU A 113 -16.72 -28.32 1.51
CA GLU A 113 -15.65 -27.56 2.17
C GLU A 113 -15.26 -28.21 3.50
N ALA A 114 -13.94 -28.32 3.74
CA ALA A 114 -13.41 -29.01 4.92
C ALA A 114 -13.18 -28.13 6.14
N LEU A 115 -13.06 -26.79 6.00
CA LEU A 115 -12.66 -25.88 7.07
C LEU A 115 -13.74 -24.90 7.50
N PHE A 116 -14.73 -24.61 6.67
CA PHE A 116 -15.78 -23.63 6.98
C PHE A 116 -17.09 -24.27 7.45
N ASP A 117 -17.35 -25.54 7.08
CA ASP A 117 -18.42 -26.34 7.60
C ASP A 117 -17.91 -27.20 8.76
N GLU A 118 -18.83 -27.81 9.51
CA GLU A 118 -18.44 -28.74 10.56
C GLU A 118 -17.47 -29.78 10.03
N ALA A 119 -16.41 -30.03 10.78
CA ALA A 119 -15.45 -31.05 10.44
C ALA A 119 -16.15 -32.41 10.32
N ASP A 120 -15.97 -33.06 9.19
CA ASP A 120 -16.48 -34.43 8.98
C ASP A 120 -15.60 -35.41 9.77
N THR A 121 -16.11 -35.81 10.95
CA THR A 121 -15.40 -36.70 11.86
C THR A 121 -15.40 -38.16 11.39
N ASP A 122 -16.26 -38.50 10.45
CA ASP A 122 -16.36 -39.83 9.88
C ASP A 122 -15.49 -40.01 8.61
N PHE A 123 -14.86 -38.93 8.16
CA PHE A 123 -13.98 -38.96 7.02
C PHE A 123 -12.63 -39.56 7.39
N SER A 124 -12.38 -40.78 6.94
CA SER A 124 -11.13 -41.51 7.16
C SER A 124 -10.56 -42.07 5.85
#